data_120393beae5faa0b8dd62aed5749e86e
#
_entry.id   120393beae5faa0b8dd62aed5749e86e
#
_cell.length_a   1.000
_cell.length_b   1.000
_cell.length_c   1.000
_cell.angle_alpha   90.00
_cell.angle_beta   90.00
_cell.angle_gamma   90.00
#
_symmetry.space_group_name_H-M   'P 1'
#
loop_
_entity.id
_entity.type
_entity.pdbx_description
1 polymer ?
#
loop_
_entity_poly.entity_id
_entity_poly.type
_entity_poly.pdbx_seq_one_letter_code
_entity_poly.pdbx_strand_id
1 'polypeptide(L)'
;MTQNILKVENLNLSYQDQEILKNINLDLALGERVSILGESGSGKSSLLRCIAGFEAIDEGKIFLEDKMVSSDTFTLPTEKRRVGMVVQEKALFPHLSVKKNILFGIERESNKNEIVSELAELFKIENLLDKLPGQISGGEQQRVALARSLAPSPTLLMLDEPFSALDDELKQELYIELDKIFQKQQLSIYW
;
A
#
# COMPACT_ATOMS: atom_id res chain seq x y z
N MET A 1 -24.21 -3.89 10.55
CA MET A 1 -23.05 -3.17 11.09
C MET A 1 -21.98 -3.21 10.02
N THR A 2 -21.51 -2.07 9.55
CA THR A 2 -20.39 -2.00 8.59
C THR A 2 -19.12 -2.47 9.31
N GLN A 3 -18.45 -3.45 8.72
CA GLN A 3 -17.18 -3.96 9.27
C GLN A 3 -16.09 -2.92 9.00
N ASN A 4 -15.40 -2.47 10.05
CA ASN A 4 -14.24 -1.59 9.90
C ASN A 4 -13.01 -2.42 9.49
N ILE A 5 -12.32 -1.96 8.43
CA ILE A 5 -11.08 -2.57 7.98
C ILE A 5 -9.87 -1.97 8.70
N LEU A 6 -9.94 -0.69 9.03
CA LEU A 6 -8.93 0.06 9.78
C LEU A 6 -9.60 0.90 10.85
N LYS A 7 -9.04 0.88 12.06
CA LYS A 7 -9.39 1.82 13.13
C LYS A 7 -8.11 2.30 13.81
N VAL A 8 -7.98 3.60 13.95
CA VAL A 8 -6.88 4.26 14.66
C VAL A 8 -7.48 5.07 15.82
N GLU A 9 -6.98 4.87 17.02
CA GLU A 9 -7.47 5.51 18.23
C GLU A 9 -6.33 6.24 18.94
N ASN A 10 -6.48 7.58 19.11
CA ASN A 10 -5.61 8.46 19.88
C ASN A 10 -4.11 8.26 19.57
N LEU A 11 -3.77 8.04 18.29
CA LEU A 11 -2.40 7.77 17.88
C LEU A 11 -1.53 9.01 18.02
N ASN A 12 -0.42 8.88 18.72
CA ASN A 12 0.64 9.87 18.84
C ASN A 12 1.96 9.28 18.35
N LEU A 13 2.76 10.12 17.68
CA LEU A 13 4.10 9.78 17.21
C LEU A 13 4.99 11.02 17.26
N SER A 14 6.19 10.88 17.80
CA SER A 14 7.20 11.93 17.86
C SER A 14 8.55 11.42 17.35
N TYR A 15 9.34 12.32 16.75
CA TYR A 15 10.75 12.08 16.43
C TYR A 15 11.59 13.11 17.19
N GLN A 16 12.48 12.67 18.07
CA GLN A 16 13.42 13.55 18.77
C GLN A 16 12.74 14.82 19.36
N ASP A 17 11.73 14.65 20.17
CA ASP A 17 10.94 15.73 20.80
C ASP A 17 10.04 16.55 19.85
N GLN A 18 10.03 16.25 18.55
CA GLN A 18 9.10 16.85 17.61
C GLN A 18 7.88 15.96 17.44
N GLU A 19 6.72 16.45 17.86
CA GLU A 19 5.43 15.78 17.66
C GLU A 19 5.06 15.80 16.16
N ILE A 20 4.92 14.62 15.57
CA ILE A 20 4.59 14.43 14.13
C ILE A 20 3.11 14.09 13.96
N LEU A 21 2.59 13.19 14.80
CA LEU A 21 1.18 12.82 14.82
C LEU A 21 0.63 13.08 16.20
N LYS A 22 -0.49 13.78 16.29
CA LYS A 22 -1.11 14.18 17.55
C LYS A 22 -2.57 13.77 17.60
N ASN A 23 -2.89 12.86 18.51
CA ASN A 23 -4.25 12.41 18.80
C ASN A 23 -5.04 12.06 17.53
N ILE A 24 -4.40 11.32 16.60
CA ILE A 24 -5.02 10.93 15.33
C ILE A 24 -6.08 9.85 15.61
N ASN A 25 -7.27 10.10 15.11
CA ASN A 25 -8.39 9.17 15.15
C ASN A 25 -8.93 9.00 13.73
N LEU A 26 -9.10 7.74 13.30
CA LEU A 26 -9.54 7.40 11.96
C LEU A 26 -10.27 6.06 11.97
N ASP A 27 -11.40 6.01 11.28
CA ASP A 27 -12.12 4.79 10.97
C ASP A 27 -12.27 4.65 9.46
N LEU A 28 -12.07 3.45 8.92
CA LEU A 28 -12.24 3.13 7.52
C LEU A 28 -13.05 1.84 7.40
N ALA A 29 -14.21 1.92 6.77
CA ALA A 29 -15.05 0.77 6.52
C ALA A 29 -14.52 -0.09 5.34
N LEU A 30 -14.91 -1.36 5.30
CA LEU A 30 -14.58 -2.26 4.18
C LEU A 30 -15.13 -1.70 2.87
N GLY A 31 -14.27 -1.62 1.85
CA GLY A 31 -14.59 -1.07 0.52
C GLY A 31 -14.63 0.46 0.46
N GLU A 32 -14.38 1.16 1.56
CA GLU A 32 -14.29 2.60 1.60
C GLU A 32 -12.94 3.11 1.07
N ARG A 33 -12.95 4.32 0.52
CA ARG A 33 -11.77 5.01 0.01
C ARG A 33 -11.58 6.32 0.74
N VAL A 34 -10.40 6.54 1.26
CA VAL A 34 -10.06 7.76 2.01
C VAL A 34 -8.81 8.39 1.44
N SER A 35 -8.85 9.71 1.21
CA SER A 35 -7.68 10.51 0.87
C SER A 35 -7.24 11.34 2.07
N ILE A 36 -5.92 11.31 2.36
CA ILE A 36 -5.33 12.22 3.32
C ILE A 36 -4.83 13.46 2.59
N LEU A 37 -5.40 14.59 2.95
CA LEU A 37 -4.95 15.88 2.43
C LEU A 37 -4.11 16.61 3.48
N GLY A 38 -3.04 17.26 3.04
CA GLY A 38 -2.17 18.03 3.91
C GLY A 38 -0.88 18.44 3.22
N GLU A 39 -0.22 19.44 3.75
CA GLU A 39 1.05 19.96 3.25
C GLU A 39 2.17 18.90 3.31
N SER A 40 3.25 19.12 2.58
CA SER A 40 4.46 18.30 2.71
C SER A 40 5.00 18.39 4.15
N GLY A 41 5.36 17.25 4.73
CA GLY A 41 5.81 17.20 6.12
C GLY A 41 4.71 17.17 7.20
N SER A 42 3.42 17.11 6.82
CA SER A 42 2.30 17.04 7.80
C SER A 42 2.11 15.67 8.46
N GLY A 43 3.01 14.70 8.24
CA GLY A 43 2.96 13.38 8.89
C GLY A 43 2.19 12.30 8.12
N LYS A 44 1.71 12.55 6.89
CA LYS A 44 0.95 11.57 6.08
C LYS A 44 1.69 10.25 5.90
N SER A 45 2.92 10.30 5.41
CA SER A 45 3.75 9.10 5.23
C SER A 45 4.05 8.40 6.56
N SER A 46 4.24 9.15 7.66
CA SER A 46 4.44 8.59 8.99
C SER A 46 3.21 7.82 9.46
N LEU A 47 2.00 8.36 9.25
CA LEU A 47 0.76 7.65 9.57
C LEU A 47 0.63 6.33 8.78
N LEU A 48 0.89 6.37 7.46
CA LEU A 48 0.87 5.16 6.63
C LEU A 48 1.90 4.12 7.11
N ARG A 49 3.11 4.56 7.52
CA ARG A 49 4.16 3.68 8.06
C ARG A 49 3.76 3.05 9.39
N CYS A 50 3.10 3.79 10.29
CA CYS A 50 2.56 3.24 11.54
C CYS A 50 1.49 2.18 11.25
N ILE A 51 0.56 2.44 10.34
CA ILE A 51 -0.49 1.48 9.95
C ILE A 51 0.13 0.23 9.32
N ALA A 52 1.15 0.39 8.46
CA ALA A 52 1.88 -0.71 7.83
C ALA A 52 2.75 -1.51 8.82
N GLY A 53 3.10 -0.94 9.97
CA GLY A 53 3.99 -1.58 10.96
C GLY A 53 5.47 -1.38 10.68
N PHE A 54 5.84 -0.44 9.83
CA PHE A 54 7.23 -0.01 9.64
C PHE A 54 7.71 0.90 10.78
N GLU A 55 6.76 1.48 11.54
CA GLU A 55 7.02 2.40 12.61
C GLU A 55 6.18 2.05 13.85
N ALA A 56 6.79 2.04 15.03
CA ALA A 56 6.09 1.92 16.30
C ALA A 56 5.42 3.25 16.64
N ILE A 57 4.31 3.21 17.36
CA ILE A 57 3.61 4.39 17.86
C ILE A 57 4.01 4.66 19.31
N ASP A 58 3.99 5.93 19.74
CA ASP A 58 4.28 6.29 21.12
C ASP A 58 3.09 6.01 22.03
N GLU A 59 1.88 6.35 21.56
CA GLU A 59 0.62 6.15 22.28
C GLU A 59 -0.53 5.83 21.30
N GLY A 60 -1.60 5.27 21.81
CA GLY A 60 -2.81 4.95 21.06
C GLY A 60 -2.88 3.50 20.63
N LYS A 61 -3.75 3.23 19.66
CA LYS A 61 -3.97 1.86 19.16
C LYS A 61 -4.31 1.89 17.67
N ILE A 62 -3.86 0.84 16.96
CA ILE A 62 -4.25 0.58 15.57
C ILE A 62 -4.86 -0.82 15.50
N PHE A 63 -6.00 -0.91 14.85
CA PHE A 63 -6.71 -2.16 14.58
C PHE A 63 -6.87 -2.34 13.07
N LEU A 64 -6.63 -3.56 12.59
CA LEU A 64 -6.96 -4.01 11.24
C LEU A 64 -7.92 -5.20 11.35
N GLU A 65 -9.05 -5.17 10.64
CA GLU A 65 -10.09 -6.21 10.72
C GLU A 65 -10.46 -6.54 12.18
N ASP A 66 -10.68 -5.52 13.02
CA ASP A 66 -10.96 -5.59 14.45
C ASP A 66 -9.86 -6.25 15.32
N LYS A 67 -8.69 -6.56 14.74
CA LYS A 67 -7.53 -7.09 15.46
C LYS A 67 -6.55 -5.98 15.77
N MET A 68 -6.15 -5.82 17.02
CA MET A 68 -5.11 -4.86 17.40
C MET A 68 -3.78 -5.26 16.78
N VAL A 69 -3.17 -4.32 16.04
CA VAL A 69 -1.88 -4.52 15.34
C VAL A 69 -0.78 -3.61 15.87
N SER A 70 -1.14 -2.53 16.58
CA SER A 70 -0.18 -1.67 17.28
C SER A 70 -0.78 -1.09 18.56
N SER A 71 0.05 -0.93 19.57
CA SER A 71 -0.17 -0.12 20.78
C SER A 71 1.18 0.44 21.25
N ASP A 72 1.19 1.18 22.35
CA ASP A 72 2.39 1.67 23.05
C ASP A 72 3.41 0.58 23.39
N THR A 73 2.94 -0.65 23.63
CA THR A 73 3.78 -1.80 24.07
C THR A 73 3.86 -2.94 23.05
N PHE A 74 3.12 -2.85 21.94
CA PHE A 74 3.01 -3.95 20.98
C PHE A 74 2.97 -3.46 19.54
N THR A 75 3.76 -4.08 18.66
CA THR A 75 3.71 -3.84 17.21
C THR A 75 3.76 -5.18 16.48
N LEU A 76 2.66 -5.52 15.78
CA LEU A 76 2.61 -6.69 14.90
C LEU A 76 3.54 -6.44 13.69
N PRO A 77 4.44 -7.37 13.35
CA PRO A 77 5.30 -7.25 12.18
C PRO A 77 4.51 -7.03 10.87
N THR A 78 5.07 -6.24 9.96
CA THR A 78 4.45 -5.80 8.70
C THR A 78 3.94 -6.98 7.86
N GLU A 79 4.72 -8.05 7.73
CA GLU A 79 4.37 -9.23 6.95
C GLU A 79 3.14 -10.01 7.49
N LYS A 80 2.69 -9.69 8.70
CA LYS A 80 1.49 -10.30 9.31
C LYS A 80 0.24 -9.41 9.25
N ARG A 81 0.35 -8.19 8.70
CA ARG A 81 -0.74 -7.21 8.71
C ARG A 81 -1.70 -7.33 7.53
N ARG A 82 -1.36 -8.08 6.49
CA ARG A 82 -2.16 -8.19 5.25
C ARG A 82 -2.48 -6.83 4.62
N VAL A 83 -1.56 -5.88 4.71
CA VAL A 83 -1.66 -4.58 4.06
C VAL A 83 -0.72 -4.52 2.86
N GLY A 84 -1.18 -3.93 1.76
CA GLY A 84 -0.34 -3.54 0.64
C GLY A 84 0.07 -2.08 0.79
N MET A 85 1.34 -1.76 0.49
CA MET A 85 1.82 -0.39 0.50
C MET A 85 2.63 -0.10 -0.75
N VAL A 86 2.32 1.00 -1.42
CA VAL A 86 3.12 1.57 -2.49
C VAL A 86 3.70 2.89 -1.98
N VAL A 87 5.01 2.92 -1.85
CA VAL A 87 5.75 4.11 -1.41
C VAL A 87 6.16 4.96 -2.61
N GLN A 88 6.39 6.25 -2.39
CA GLN A 88 6.75 7.23 -3.40
C GLN A 88 7.94 6.80 -4.28
N GLU A 89 8.95 6.16 -3.71
CA GLU A 89 10.14 5.68 -4.43
C GLU A 89 9.94 4.36 -5.20
N LYS A 90 8.69 3.86 -5.33
CA LYS A 90 8.31 2.58 -5.98
C LYS A 90 8.93 1.33 -5.37
N ALA A 91 10.09 1.43 -4.73
CA ALA A 91 10.82 0.40 -3.97
C ALA A 91 10.92 -0.98 -4.64
N LEU A 92 11.04 -1.03 -5.99
CA LEU A 92 11.26 -2.29 -6.72
C LEU A 92 12.64 -2.85 -6.42
N PHE A 93 12.73 -4.18 -6.36
CA PHE A 93 14.01 -4.87 -6.24
C PHE A 93 14.78 -4.81 -7.56
N PRO A 94 15.88 -4.03 -7.68
CA PRO A 94 16.51 -3.73 -8.96
C PRO A 94 17.19 -4.94 -9.61
N HIS A 95 17.52 -5.96 -8.82
CA HIS A 95 18.17 -7.21 -9.24
C HIS A 95 17.17 -8.32 -9.59
N LEU A 96 15.88 -8.11 -9.40
CA LEU A 96 14.82 -9.05 -9.76
C LEU A 96 14.08 -8.56 -11.01
N SER A 97 13.69 -9.50 -11.88
CA SER A 97 12.81 -9.17 -13.01
C SER A 97 11.44 -8.71 -12.52
N VAL A 98 10.65 -8.08 -13.40
CA VAL A 98 9.27 -7.68 -13.13
C VAL A 98 8.46 -8.86 -12.58
N LYS A 99 8.50 -10.02 -13.23
CA LYS A 99 7.86 -11.24 -12.76
C LYS A 99 8.27 -11.60 -11.34
N LYS A 100 9.57 -11.59 -11.05
CA LYS A 100 10.10 -11.92 -9.71
C LYS A 100 9.76 -10.86 -8.66
N ASN A 101 9.66 -9.59 -9.03
CA ASN A 101 9.16 -8.54 -8.15
C ASN A 101 7.71 -8.84 -7.71
N ILE A 102 6.82 -9.18 -8.66
CA ILE A 102 5.42 -9.51 -8.34
C ILE A 102 5.33 -10.79 -7.50
N LEU A 103 6.13 -11.82 -7.83
CA LEU A 103 6.16 -13.10 -7.11
C LEU A 103 6.68 -12.99 -5.66
N PHE A 104 7.43 -11.95 -5.32
CA PHE A 104 8.20 -11.87 -4.07
C PHE A 104 7.35 -12.13 -2.81
N GLY A 105 6.12 -11.62 -2.77
CA GLY A 105 5.20 -11.81 -1.63
C GLY A 105 4.38 -13.10 -1.68
N ILE A 106 4.40 -13.83 -2.80
CA ILE A 106 3.52 -14.98 -3.07
C ILE A 106 4.28 -16.25 -3.54
N GLU A 107 5.57 -16.33 -3.29
CA GLU A 107 6.39 -17.47 -3.78
C GLU A 107 5.87 -18.84 -3.34
N ARG A 108 5.19 -18.91 -2.19
CA ARG A 108 4.65 -20.15 -1.61
C ARG A 108 3.24 -20.49 -2.09
N GLU A 109 2.57 -19.59 -2.80
CA GLU A 109 1.21 -19.80 -3.29
C GLU A 109 1.21 -20.80 -4.47
N SER A 110 0.26 -21.72 -4.46
CA SER A 110 0.14 -22.74 -5.51
C SER A 110 -0.27 -22.15 -6.86
N ASN A 111 -1.06 -21.07 -6.86
CA ASN A 111 -1.58 -20.36 -8.03
C ASN A 111 -0.79 -19.09 -8.39
N LYS A 112 0.44 -18.95 -7.89
CA LYS A 112 1.26 -17.74 -8.07
C LYS A 112 1.46 -17.31 -9.54
N ASN A 113 1.56 -18.25 -10.46
CA ASN A 113 1.73 -17.92 -11.89
C ASN A 113 0.43 -17.34 -12.49
N GLU A 114 -0.72 -17.81 -12.05
CA GLU A 114 -2.04 -17.30 -12.43
C GLU A 114 -2.21 -15.87 -11.91
N ILE A 115 -1.91 -15.64 -10.62
CA ILE A 115 -1.92 -14.29 -10.02
C ILE A 115 -1.03 -13.32 -10.80
N VAL A 116 0.21 -13.74 -11.15
CA VAL A 116 1.12 -12.90 -11.95
C VAL A 116 0.52 -12.60 -13.32
N SER A 117 -0.09 -13.60 -14.00
CA SER A 117 -0.69 -13.40 -15.31
C SER A 117 -1.86 -12.42 -15.27
N GLU A 118 -2.77 -12.59 -14.29
CA GLU A 118 -3.91 -11.70 -14.10
C GLU A 118 -3.48 -10.26 -13.79
N LEU A 119 -2.49 -10.08 -12.91
CA LEU A 119 -1.98 -8.74 -12.58
C LEU A 119 -1.19 -8.13 -13.73
N ALA A 120 -0.46 -8.94 -14.51
CA ALA A 120 0.26 -8.45 -15.68
C ALA A 120 -0.71 -7.94 -16.75
N GLU A 121 -1.76 -8.68 -17.05
CA GLU A 121 -2.83 -8.27 -17.98
C GLU A 121 -3.53 -6.99 -17.46
N LEU A 122 -3.91 -6.98 -16.18
CA LEU A 122 -4.62 -5.87 -15.54
C LEU A 122 -3.85 -4.55 -15.63
N PHE A 123 -2.53 -4.59 -15.38
CA PHE A 123 -1.65 -3.43 -15.44
C PHE A 123 -0.96 -3.23 -16.80
N LYS A 124 -1.28 -4.05 -17.81
CA LYS A 124 -0.72 -3.98 -19.18
C LYS A 124 0.83 -4.04 -19.17
N ILE A 125 1.39 -5.00 -18.41
CA ILE A 125 2.84 -5.20 -18.24
C ILE A 125 3.31 -6.61 -18.66
N GLU A 126 2.53 -7.36 -19.43
CA GLU A 126 2.83 -8.73 -19.85
C GLU A 126 4.17 -8.81 -20.60
N ASN A 127 4.41 -7.84 -21.48
CA ASN A 127 5.64 -7.73 -22.28
C ASN A 127 6.87 -7.29 -21.48
N LEU A 128 6.71 -7.00 -20.20
CA LEU A 128 7.77 -6.51 -19.31
C LEU A 128 8.25 -7.56 -18.31
N LEU A 129 7.58 -8.70 -18.20
CA LEU A 129 7.76 -9.70 -17.14
C LEU A 129 9.21 -10.17 -16.95
N ASP A 130 9.97 -10.26 -18.05
CA ASP A 130 11.37 -10.71 -18.02
C ASP A 130 12.38 -9.56 -17.89
N LYS A 131 11.94 -8.31 -17.99
CA LYS A 131 12.80 -7.13 -17.85
C LYS A 131 13.15 -6.84 -16.40
N LEU A 132 14.29 -6.17 -16.21
CA LEU A 132 14.67 -5.57 -14.90
C LEU A 132 14.05 -4.18 -14.73
N PRO A 133 13.84 -3.69 -13.51
CA PRO A 133 13.31 -2.35 -13.26
C PRO A 133 14.04 -1.23 -13.99
N GLY A 134 15.37 -1.30 -14.11
CA GLY A 134 16.15 -0.31 -14.84
C GLY A 134 15.97 -0.29 -16.37
N GLN A 135 15.24 -1.25 -16.93
CA GLN A 135 14.97 -1.38 -18.36
C GLN A 135 13.56 -0.91 -18.77
N ILE A 136 12.77 -0.41 -17.81
CA ILE A 136 11.40 0.04 -17.99
C ILE A 136 11.22 1.49 -17.53
N SER A 137 10.24 2.16 -18.11
CA SER A 137 9.92 3.57 -17.82
C SER A 137 9.43 3.77 -16.39
N GLY A 138 9.41 5.03 -15.92
CA GLY A 138 8.91 5.37 -14.59
C GLY A 138 7.45 4.99 -14.37
N GLY A 139 6.59 5.13 -15.37
CA GLY A 139 5.19 4.71 -15.32
C GLY A 139 5.04 3.18 -15.27
N GLU A 140 5.82 2.45 -16.09
CA GLU A 140 5.85 0.99 -16.06
C GLU A 140 6.33 0.46 -14.70
N GLN A 141 7.36 1.08 -14.09
CA GLN A 141 7.80 0.74 -12.74
C GLN A 141 6.68 0.93 -11.72
N GLN A 142 5.86 1.98 -11.87
CA GLN A 142 4.73 2.25 -10.98
C GLN A 142 3.66 1.16 -11.10
N ARG A 143 3.32 0.73 -12.33
CA ARG A 143 2.41 -0.37 -12.57
C ARG A 143 2.90 -1.69 -11.95
N VAL A 144 4.20 -1.95 -12.05
CA VAL A 144 4.84 -3.13 -11.41
C VAL A 144 4.78 -3.03 -9.89
N ALA A 145 5.00 -1.85 -9.29
CA ALA A 145 4.91 -1.65 -7.85
C ALA A 145 3.48 -1.88 -7.33
N LEU A 146 2.47 -1.42 -8.06
CA LEU A 146 1.06 -1.69 -7.78
C LEU A 146 0.74 -3.18 -7.90
N ALA A 147 1.13 -3.84 -8.98
CA ALA A 147 0.95 -5.27 -9.16
C ALA A 147 1.57 -6.08 -8.02
N ARG A 148 2.81 -5.74 -7.61
CA ARG A 148 3.49 -6.38 -6.48
C ARG A 148 2.75 -6.19 -5.16
N SER A 149 2.22 -4.98 -4.90
CA SER A 149 1.51 -4.69 -3.66
C SER A 149 0.17 -5.40 -3.55
N LEU A 150 -0.46 -5.72 -4.69
CA LEU A 150 -1.75 -6.42 -4.78
C LEU A 150 -1.61 -7.94 -4.83
N ALA A 151 -0.46 -8.47 -5.27
CA ALA A 151 -0.24 -9.90 -5.42
C ALA A 151 -0.59 -10.73 -4.16
N PRO A 152 -0.26 -10.29 -2.92
CA PRO A 152 -0.63 -11.01 -1.71
C PRO A 152 -2.13 -10.88 -1.32
N SER A 153 -2.97 -10.29 -2.17
CA SER A 153 -4.39 -10.03 -1.89
C SER A 153 -4.60 -9.32 -0.54
N PRO A 154 -4.05 -8.11 -0.37
CA PRO A 154 -4.20 -7.36 0.87
C PRO A 154 -5.65 -6.97 1.12
N THR A 155 -6.03 -6.76 2.38
CA THR A 155 -7.35 -6.24 2.74
C THR A 155 -7.41 -4.71 2.72
N LEU A 156 -6.27 -4.06 2.88
CA LEU A 156 -6.09 -2.61 2.81
C LEU A 156 -4.90 -2.29 1.88
N LEU A 157 -5.10 -1.42 0.90
CA LEU A 157 -4.04 -0.88 0.07
C LEU A 157 -3.77 0.57 0.47
N MET A 158 -2.51 0.87 0.75
CA MET A 158 -2.06 2.22 1.09
C MET A 158 -1.14 2.75 0.00
N LEU A 159 -1.39 3.97 -0.43
CA LEU A 159 -0.67 4.63 -1.52
C LEU A 159 -0.08 5.94 -1.01
N ASP A 160 1.25 6.05 -0.97
CA ASP A 160 1.96 7.26 -0.56
C ASP A 160 2.45 8.01 -1.80
N GLU A 161 1.71 9.04 -2.22
CA GLU A 161 1.96 9.84 -3.43
C GLU A 161 2.25 8.99 -4.69
N PRO A 162 1.44 7.97 -5.00
CA PRO A 162 1.79 6.93 -5.97
C PRO A 162 2.00 7.46 -7.38
N PHE A 163 1.49 8.66 -7.70
CA PHE A 163 1.49 9.20 -9.06
C PHE A 163 2.21 10.56 -9.17
N SER A 164 2.93 11.01 -8.14
CA SER A 164 3.58 12.31 -8.11
C SER A 164 4.56 12.54 -9.26
N ALA A 165 5.22 11.48 -9.74
CA ALA A 165 6.23 11.54 -10.81
C ALA A 165 5.68 11.25 -12.23
N LEU A 166 4.36 11.12 -12.40
CA LEU A 166 3.72 10.81 -13.68
C LEU A 166 3.11 12.06 -14.31
N ASP A 167 2.98 12.07 -15.64
CA ASP A 167 2.17 13.06 -16.35
C ASP A 167 0.66 12.85 -16.10
N ASP A 168 -0.14 13.88 -16.39
CA ASP A 168 -1.55 13.88 -16.03
C ASP A 168 -2.38 12.86 -16.83
N GLU A 169 -2.00 12.55 -18.08
CA GLU A 169 -2.70 11.57 -18.91
C GLU A 169 -2.51 10.15 -18.32
N LEU A 170 -1.26 9.79 -17.99
CA LEU A 170 -0.94 8.51 -17.38
C LEU A 170 -1.55 8.36 -15.97
N LYS A 171 -1.62 9.45 -15.20
CA LYS A 171 -2.33 9.45 -13.90
C LYS A 171 -3.79 9.06 -14.07
N GLN A 172 -4.49 9.69 -15.02
CA GLN A 172 -5.92 9.41 -15.26
C GLN A 172 -6.16 7.96 -15.67
N GLU A 173 -5.31 7.42 -16.57
CA GLU A 173 -5.39 6.00 -16.95
C GLU A 173 -5.25 5.08 -15.73
N LEU A 174 -4.24 5.31 -14.90
CA LEU A 174 -3.98 4.49 -13.71
C LEU A 174 -5.08 4.59 -12.67
N TYR A 175 -5.67 5.78 -12.47
CA TYR A 175 -6.84 5.94 -11.60
C TYR A 175 -8.03 5.11 -12.09
N ILE A 176 -8.31 5.10 -13.40
CA ILE A 176 -9.40 4.30 -13.97
C ILE A 176 -9.12 2.79 -13.81
N GLU A 177 -7.87 2.36 -14.03
CA GLU A 177 -7.48 0.96 -13.85
C GLU A 177 -7.60 0.52 -12.38
N LEU A 178 -7.10 1.33 -11.46
CA LEU A 178 -7.24 1.09 -10.02
C LEU A 178 -8.71 1.03 -9.60
N ASP A 179 -9.53 1.95 -10.11
CA ASP A 179 -10.96 1.99 -9.78
C ASP A 179 -11.68 0.68 -10.09
N LYS A 180 -11.37 0.06 -11.25
CA LYS A 180 -11.90 -1.24 -11.66
C LYS A 180 -11.47 -2.37 -10.70
N ILE A 181 -10.21 -2.34 -10.25
CA ILE A 181 -9.68 -3.34 -9.29
C ILE A 181 -10.42 -3.22 -7.97
N PHE A 182 -10.58 -2.00 -7.49
CA PHE A 182 -11.21 -1.72 -6.20
C PHE A 182 -12.67 -2.11 -6.16
N GLN A 183 -13.40 -1.88 -7.26
CA GLN A 183 -14.79 -2.33 -7.39
C GLN A 183 -14.89 -3.87 -7.40
N LYS A 184 -13.96 -4.55 -8.05
CA LYS A 184 -13.95 -6.01 -8.16
C LYS A 184 -13.53 -6.71 -6.87
N GLN A 185 -12.60 -6.14 -6.10
CA GLN A 185 -11.99 -6.79 -4.93
C GLN A 185 -12.47 -6.27 -3.59
N GLN A 186 -13.38 -5.27 -3.57
CA GLN A 186 -13.83 -4.56 -2.34
C GLN A 186 -12.67 -4.09 -1.46
N LEU A 187 -11.56 -3.71 -2.10
CA LEU A 187 -10.37 -3.20 -1.42
C LEU A 187 -10.64 -1.81 -0.83
N SER A 188 -10.26 -1.62 0.41
CA SER A 188 -10.21 -0.29 1.02
C SER A 188 -8.89 0.39 0.67
N ILE A 189 -8.93 1.70 0.41
CA ILE A 189 -7.76 2.46 -0.02
C ILE A 189 -7.56 3.65 0.88
N TYR A 190 -6.27 3.88 1.14
CA TYR A 190 -5.81 5.01 1.88
C TYR A 190 -4.67 5.69 1.10
N TRP A 191 -4.85 6.93 0.62
CA TRP A 191 -3.85 7.71 -0.13
C TRP A 191 -3.76 9.17 0.32
#